data_ac386341661da5a59b6298f7cc769334
#
_entry.id   ac386341661da5a59b6298f7cc769334
#
_cell.length_a   1.000
_cell.length_b   1.000
_cell.length_c   1.000
_cell.angle_alpha   90.00
_cell.angle_beta   90.00
_cell.angle_gamma   90.00
#
_symmetry.space_group_name_H-M   'P 1'
#
loop_
_entity.id
_entity.type
_entity.pdbx_description
1 polymer ?
#
loop_
_entity_poly.entity_id
_entity_poly.type
_entity_poly.pdbx_seq_one_letter_code
_entity_poly.pdbx_strand_id
1 'polypeptide(L)'
;MTTAGKVGSETVRLLRERDVPVRVLVRDPARAAALAEAGAEIAIGDLDLPATIDVAMTGVSAVVLVSPAVPAQEINVVASAARAGIGHVIKATSKASGDSPIARRRWQADIEASLATSGVPHTLLRSNAYMQNVLALAPAIAKTSSFGSAAGKGRAGMVDARDVAAVAAEIAVGPAPHAGQTYWLTGPELISNYDVAGVLSELLGRAITYRELTFEENKDAMIRAGVPGQIAEMNAQAFSLVADGDAEWVTEDVPLILGRAARSFEQFATDYAAAFS
;
A
#
# COMPACT_ATOMS: atom_id res chain seq x y z
N MET A 1 5.62 -4.30 15.43
CA MET A 1 4.72 -5.36 14.91
C MET A 1 4.11 -4.95 13.59
N THR A 2 3.87 -5.87 12.67
CA THR A 2 3.20 -5.60 11.37
C THR A 2 2.38 -6.82 10.92
N THR A 3 1.72 -6.75 9.75
CA THR A 3 1.03 -7.87 9.11
C THR A 3 1.77 -8.30 7.84
N ALA A 4 1.53 -9.54 7.38
CA ALA A 4 2.08 -10.05 6.12
C ALA A 4 1.31 -9.46 4.92
N GLY A 5 2.05 -8.88 3.96
CA GLY A 5 1.53 -8.26 2.73
C GLY A 5 2.70 -7.61 1.99
N LYS A 6 2.50 -7.04 0.79
CA LYS A 6 3.60 -6.47 -0.01
C LYS A 6 4.44 -5.46 0.78
N VAL A 7 3.80 -4.45 1.37
CA VAL A 7 4.49 -3.44 2.20
C VAL A 7 4.98 -4.06 3.50
N GLY A 8 4.13 -4.81 4.22
CA GLY A 8 4.50 -5.38 5.53
C GLY A 8 5.68 -6.36 5.43
N SER A 9 5.68 -7.27 4.46
CA SER A 9 6.77 -8.24 4.27
C SER A 9 8.09 -7.55 3.92
N GLU A 10 8.05 -6.53 3.08
CA GLU A 10 9.25 -5.75 2.75
C GLU A 10 9.74 -4.92 3.96
N THR A 11 8.82 -4.36 4.75
CA THR A 11 9.18 -3.70 6.01
C THR A 11 9.88 -4.68 6.97
N VAL A 12 9.38 -5.91 7.10
CA VAL A 12 10.02 -6.96 7.90
C VAL A 12 11.44 -7.23 7.41
N ARG A 13 11.62 -7.43 6.10
CA ARG A 13 12.94 -7.67 5.51
C ARG A 13 13.92 -6.55 5.87
N LEU A 14 13.53 -5.30 5.64
CA LEU A 14 14.37 -4.12 5.89
C LEU A 14 14.71 -3.93 7.38
N LEU A 15 13.79 -4.21 8.27
CA LEU A 15 14.05 -4.14 9.71
C LEU A 15 14.97 -5.28 10.18
N ARG A 16 14.80 -6.49 9.64
CA ARG A 16 15.67 -7.62 9.96
C ARG A 16 17.11 -7.43 9.45
N GLU A 17 17.31 -6.79 8.31
CA GLU A 17 18.65 -6.40 7.82
C GLU A 17 19.36 -5.40 8.73
N ARG A 18 18.63 -4.72 9.60
CA ARG A 18 19.14 -3.80 10.63
C ARG A 18 19.16 -4.44 12.03
N ASP A 19 19.00 -5.74 12.15
CA ASP A 19 18.91 -6.49 13.40
C ASP A 19 17.79 -6.03 14.36
N VAL A 20 16.75 -5.36 13.83
CA VAL A 20 15.59 -4.94 14.62
C VAL A 20 14.66 -6.13 14.83
N PRO A 21 14.28 -6.48 16.07
CA PRO A 21 13.31 -7.54 16.34
C PRO A 21 11.94 -7.18 15.75
N VAL A 22 11.37 -8.09 14.97
CA VAL A 22 10.06 -7.86 14.32
C VAL A 22 9.12 -9.00 14.66
N ARG A 23 7.90 -8.67 15.05
CA ARG A 23 6.78 -9.60 15.21
C ARG A 23 5.78 -9.38 14.08
N VAL A 24 5.32 -10.44 13.44
CA VAL A 24 4.32 -10.41 12.37
C VAL A 24 3.05 -11.08 12.87
N LEU A 25 1.93 -10.35 12.82
CA LEU A 25 0.61 -10.87 13.16
C LEU A 25 -0.02 -11.49 11.90
N VAL A 26 -0.41 -12.75 11.99
CA VAL A 26 -1.05 -13.50 10.89
C VAL A 26 -2.18 -14.38 11.44
N ARG A 27 -3.18 -14.65 10.60
CA ARG A 27 -4.23 -15.63 10.91
C ARG A 27 -3.77 -17.06 10.66
N ASP A 28 -2.97 -17.24 9.62
CA ASP A 28 -2.46 -18.54 9.18
C ASP A 28 -0.91 -18.49 9.16
N PRO A 29 -0.23 -19.21 10.05
CA PRO A 29 1.22 -19.22 10.13
C PRO A 29 1.88 -19.76 8.85
N ALA A 30 1.24 -20.64 8.09
CA ALA A 30 1.79 -21.17 6.85
C ALA A 30 2.03 -20.05 5.81
N ARG A 31 1.25 -18.97 5.87
CA ARG A 31 1.42 -17.80 5.00
C ARG A 31 2.59 -16.88 5.39
N ALA A 32 3.20 -17.12 6.53
CA ALA A 32 4.31 -16.35 7.07
C ALA A 32 5.62 -17.15 7.16
N ALA A 33 5.68 -18.35 6.59
CA ALA A 33 6.86 -19.23 6.68
C ALA A 33 8.15 -18.51 6.23
N ALA A 34 8.13 -17.84 5.07
CA ALA A 34 9.29 -17.08 4.57
C ALA A 34 9.70 -15.93 5.52
N LEU A 35 8.77 -15.32 6.24
CA LEU A 35 9.06 -14.26 7.21
C LEU A 35 9.65 -14.85 8.50
N ALA A 36 9.20 -16.03 8.90
CA ALA A 36 9.79 -16.77 10.02
C ALA A 36 11.23 -17.20 9.69
N GLU A 37 11.49 -17.70 8.49
CA GLU A 37 12.83 -18.03 7.99
C GLU A 37 13.75 -16.81 7.95
N ALA A 38 13.20 -15.62 7.64
CA ALA A 38 13.91 -14.36 7.73
C ALA A 38 14.12 -13.85 9.17
N GLY A 39 13.74 -14.63 10.17
CA GLY A 39 13.95 -14.33 11.59
C GLY A 39 12.90 -13.43 12.23
N ALA A 40 11.73 -13.29 11.64
CA ALA A 40 10.60 -12.60 12.28
C ALA A 40 9.89 -13.54 13.27
N GLU A 41 9.48 -13.02 14.42
CA GLU A 41 8.57 -13.72 15.33
C GLU A 41 7.15 -13.75 14.73
N ILE A 42 6.53 -14.91 14.70
CA ILE A 42 5.16 -15.06 14.20
C ILE A 42 4.18 -15.12 15.37
N ALA A 43 3.27 -14.16 15.42
CA ALA A 43 2.13 -14.16 16.33
C ALA A 43 0.85 -14.56 15.57
N ILE A 44 0.10 -15.48 16.12
CA ILE A 44 -1.18 -15.89 15.55
C ILE A 44 -2.28 -15.02 16.15
N GLY A 45 -3.09 -14.37 15.27
CA GLY A 45 -4.21 -13.57 15.72
C GLY A 45 -5.05 -13.07 14.56
N ASP A 46 -6.23 -12.58 14.89
CA ASP A 46 -7.19 -12.03 13.95
C ASP A 46 -7.54 -10.60 14.35
N LEU A 47 -7.55 -9.69 13.38
CA LEU A 47 -7.90 -8.29 13.61
C LEU A 47 -9.39 -8.10 13.99
N ASP A 48 -10.23 -9.12 13.75
CA ASP A 48 -11.62 -9.16 14.23
C ASP A 48 -11.74 -9.61 15.69
N LEU A 49 -10.64 -10.12 16.29
CA LEU A 49 -10.59 -10.64 17.65
C LEU A 49 -9.58 -9.85 18.51
N PRO A 50 -10.00 -8.73 19.17
CA PRO A 50 -9.11 -7.82 19.91
C PRO A 50 -8.20 -8.52 20.93
N ALA A 51 -8.68 -9.53 21.63
CA ALA A 51 -7.89 -10.27 22.60
C ALA A 51 -6.62 -10.92 22.00
N THR A 52 -6.69 -11.34 20.73
CA THR A 52 -5.52 -11.91 20.03
C THR A 52 -4.51 -10.83 19.64
N ILE A 53 -4.99 -9.63 19.36
CA ILE A 53 -4.15 -8.46 19.08
C ILE A 53 -3.44 -8.01 20.37
N ASP A 54 -4.15 -7.95 21.49
CA ASP A 54 -3.60 -7.56 22.79
C ASP A 54 -2.42 -8.48 23.18
N VAL A 55 -2.58 -9.79 23.02
CA VAL A 55 -1.51 -10.77 23.27
C VAL A 55 -0.31 -10.51 22.34
N ALA A 56 -0.58 -10.27 21.05
CA ALA A 56 0.47 -10.03 20.07
C ALA A 56 1.22 -8.69 20.30
N MET A 57 0.64 -7.73 20.99
CA MET A 57 1.27 -6.43 21.30
C MET A 57 2.16 -6.48 22.56
N THR A 58 2.13 -7.55 23.33
CA THR A 58 2.95 -7.67 24.54
C THR A 58 4.45 -7.52 24.22
N GLY A 59 5.10 -6.51 24.82
CA GLY A 59 6.53 -6.23 24.59
C GLY A 59 6.85 -5.56 23.25
N VAL A 60 5.86 -5.13 22.50
CA VAL A 60 6.03 -4.37 21.24
C VAL A 60 6.14 -2.89 21.56
N SER A 61 7.13 -2.20 20.98
CA SER A 61 7.33 -0.74 21.14
C SER A 61 6.67 0.07 20.03
N ALA A 62 6.59 -0.46 18.79
CA ALA A 62 5.99 0.22 17.66
C ALA A 62 5.19 -0.75 16.77
N VAL A 63 4.17 -0.21 16.10
CA VAL A 63 3.32 -0.95 15.17
C VAL A 63 3.36 -0.32 13.79
N VAL A 64 3.67 -1.10 12.76
CA VAL A 64 3.46 -0.72 11.37
C VAL A 64 2.12 -1.31 10.93
N LEU A 65 1.09 -0.48 10.86
CA LEU A 65 -0.28 -0.88 10.54
C LEU A 65 -0.49 -0.82 9.03
N VAL A 66 -0.48 -2.00 8.41
CA VAL A 66 -0.72 -2.20 6.98
C VAL A 66 -1.75 -3.31 6.83
N SER A 67 -2.97 -2.97 6.41
CA SER A 67 -4.06 -3.93 6.21
C SER A 67 -4.98 -3.49 5.08
N PRO A 68 -6.01 -4.27 4.71
CA PRO A 68 -6.99 -3.89 3.68
C PRO A 68 -7.86 -2.66 4.01
N ALA A 69 -7.57 -1.93 5.07
CA ALA A 69 -8.32 -0.73 5.51
C ALA A 69 -9.81 -1.04 5.85
N VAL A 70 -10.05 -2.14 6.52
CA VAL A 70 -11.36 -2.46 7.12
C VAL A 70 -11.47 -1.71 8.44
N PRO A 71 -12.37 -0.69 8.59
CA PRO A 71 -12.38 0.18 9.76
C PRO A 71 -12.44 -0.57 11.09
N ALA A 72 -13.36 -1.53 11.24
CA ALA A 72 -13.51 -2.29 12.48
C ALA A 72 -12.20 -3.00 12.88
N GLN A 73 -11.50 -3.61 11.93
CA GLN A 73 -10.25 -4.32 12.18
C GLN A 73 -9.12 -3.38 12.60
N GLU A 74 -8.94 -2.28 11.88
CA GLU A 74 -7.86 -1.35 12.19
C GLU A 74 -8.14 -0.53 13.46
N ILE A 75 -9.39 -0.19 13.75
CA ILE A 75 -9.79 0.44 15.01
C ILE A 75 -9.53 -0.51 16.19
N ASN A 76 -9.74 -1.82 16.03
CA ASN A 76 -9.33 -2.81 17.04
C ASN A 76 -7.81 -2.76 17.30
N VAL A 77 -7.00 -2.63 16.24
CA VAL A 77 -5.53 -2.50 16.39
C VAL A 77 -5.17 -1.20 17.14
N VAL A 78 -5.81 -0.08 16.79
CA VAL A 78 -5.59 1.22 17.46
C VAL A 78 -5.96 1.13 18.94
N ALA A 79 -7.12 0.54 19.26
CA ALA A 79 -7.57 0.37 20.65
C ALA A 79 -6.63 -0.55 21.44
N SER A 80 -6.15 -1.64 20.84
CA SER A 80 -5.17 -2.55 21.45
C SER A 80 -3.82 -1.85 21.65
N ALA A 81 -3.39 -1.03 20.70
CA ALA A 81 -2.15 -0.23 20.84
C ALA A 81 -2.25 0.75 22.01
N ALA A 82 -3.39 1.43 22.19
CA ALA A 82 -3.62 2.32 23.32
C ALA A 82 -3.58 1.56 24.67
N ARG A 83 -4.25 0.39 24.75
CA ARG A 83 -4.23 -0.43 25.98
C ARG A 83 -2.84 -0.97 26.31
N ALA A 84 -2.08 -1.36 25.29
CA ALA A 84 -0.72 -1.90 25.46
C ALA A 84 0.34 -0.80 25.72
N GLY A 85 -0.01 0.48 25.64
CA GLY A 85 0.93 1.57 25.78
C GLY A 85 1.98 1.60 24.64
N ILE A 86 1.59 1.26 23.43
CA ILE A 86 2.48 1.29 22.26
C ILE A 86 3.04 2.69 22.06
N GLY A 87 4.35 2.81 21.94
CA GLY A 87 5.03 4.09 21.80
C GLY A 87 4.79 4.80 20.48
N HIS A 88 4.49 4.04 19.38
CA HIS A 88 4.23 4.64 18.07
C HIS A 88 3.48 3.72 17.12
N VAL A 89 2.53 4.27 16.37
CA VAL A 89 1.84 3.58 15.27
C VAL A 89 2.18 4.27 13.95
N ILE A 90 2.75 3.53 12.99
CA ILE A 90 2.99 3.97 11.62
C ILE A 90 1.86 3.38 10.76
N LYS A 91 0.95 4.21 10.29
CA LYS A 91 -0.22 3.77 9.52
C LYS A 91 0.00 3.99 8.02
N ALA A 92 0.10 2.90 7.26
CA ALA A 92 0.01 2.97 5.80
C ALA A 92 -1.45 3.21 5.40
N THR A 93 -1.70 4.32 4.74
CA THR A 93 -3.02 4.81 4.36
C THR A 93 -3.00 5.35 2.93
N SER A 94 -4.09 5.97 2.48
CA SER A 94 -4.20 6.67 1.21
C SER A 94 -4.86 8.03 1.44
N LYS A 95 -5.17 8.77 0.38
CA LYS A 95 -5.93 10.02 0.50
C LYS A 95 -7.26 9.75 1.22
N ALA A 96 -7.30 10.08 2.50
CA ALA A 96 -8.47 9.95 3.35
C ALA A 96 -9.40 11.16 3.21
N SER A 97 -10.71 10.93 3.13
CA SER A 97 -11.72 12.00 3.08
C SER A 97 -13.08 11.42 3.47
N GLY A 98 -13.72 12.03 4.47
CA GLY A 98 -15.07 11.64 4.92
C GLY A 98 -16.15 11.85 3.86
N ASP A 99 -15.96 12.80 2.96
CA ASP A 99 -16.91 13.18 1.92
C ASP A 99 -16.63 12.51 0.56
N SER A 100 -15.62 11.63 0.48
CA SER A 100 -15.26 11.00 -0.79
C SER A 100 -16.38 10.07 -1.30
N PRO A 101 -16.66 10.06 -2.61
CA PRO A 101 -17.52 9.04 -3.21
C PRO A 101 -16.98 7.62 -3.04
N ILE A 102 -15.65 7.47 -2.90
CA ILE A 102 -15.00 6.17 -2.72
C ILE A 102 -15.08 5.74 -1.26
N ALA A 103 -15.75 4.62 -0.99
CA ALA A 103 -15.90 4.08 0.37
C ALA A 103 -14.56 3.88 1.09
N ARG A 104 -13.54 3.38 0.39
CA ARG A 104 -12.20 3.18 0.97
C ARG A 104 -11.60 4.47 1.55
N ARG A 105 -11.82 5.63 0.95
CA ARG A 105 -11.32 6.92 1.45
C ARG A 105 -12.05 7.35 2.73
N ARG A 106 -13.37 7.08 2.79
CA ARG A 106 -14.15 7.32 4.01
C ARG A 106 -13.69 6.39 5.13
N TRP A 107 -13.46 5.11 4.84
CA TRP A 107 -12.91 4.15 5.80
C TRP A 107 -11.54 4.56 6.34
N GLN A 108 -10.66 5.09 5.47
CA GLN A 108 -9.39 5.63 5.94
C GLN A 108 -9.59 6.85 6.85
N ALA A 109 -10.54 7.73 6.53
CA ALA A 109 -10.84 8.88 7.39
C ALA A 109 -11.33 8.44 8.78
N ASP A 110 -12.18 7.42 8.87
CA ASP A 110 -12.64 6.86 10.14
C ASP A 110 -11.47 6.28 10.97
N ILE A 111 -10.56 5.56 10.32
CA ILE A 111 -9.38 4.98 10.98
C ILE A 111 -8.41 6.08 11.45
N GLU A 112 -8.13 7.07 10.61
CA GLU A 112 -7.29 8.21 10.98
C GLU A 112 -7.88 9.02 12.13
N ALA A 113 -9.21 9.23 12.16
CA ALA A 113 -9.90 9.88 13.27
C ALA A 113 -9.78 9.07 14.58
N SER A 114 -9.87 7.74 14.50
CA SER A 114 -9.65 6.85 15.65
C SER A 114 -8.21 6.96 16.18
N LEU A 115 -7.21 7.00 15.29
CA LEU A 115 -5.80 7.22 15.68
C LEU A 115 -5.62 8.59 16.36
N ALA A 116 -6.15 9.65 15.78
CA ALA A 116 -6.02 11.00 16.30
C ALA A 116 -6.60 11.16 17.73
N THR A 117 -7.64 10.39 18.05
CA THR A 117 -8.30 10.43 19.38
C THR A 117 -7.77 9.38 20.36
N SER A 118 -6.93 8.45 19.91
CA SER A 118 -6.45 7.31 20.72
C SER A 118 -5.44 7.69 21.81
N GLY A 119 -4.80 8.85 21.69
CA GLY A 119 -3.66 9.25 22.54
C GLY A 119 -2.33 8.53 22.17
N VAL A 120 -2.33 7.61 21.19
CA VAL A 120 -1.10 6.93 20.75
C VAL A 120 -0.34 7.82 19.77
N PRO A 121 0.96 8.08 19.99
CA PRO A 121 1.79 8.76 18.99
C PRO A 121 1.75 8.01 17.66
N HIS A 122 1.55 8.71 16.56
CA HIS A 122 1.41 8.06 15.26
C HIS A 122 1.94 8.90 14.10
N THR A 123 2.19 8.22 12.98
CA THR A 123 2.55 8.82 11.69
C THR A 123 1.63 8.23 10.63
N LEU A 124 1.11 9.08 9.74
CA LEU A 124 0.30 8.68 8.61
C LEU A 124 1.15 8.67 7.33
N LEU A 125 1.16 7.56 6.61
CA LEU A 125 1.80 7.40 5.31
C LEU A 125 0.73 7.32 4.23
N ARG A 126 0.34 8.46 3.67
CA ARG A 126 -0.67 8.58 2.62
C ARG A 126 -0.03 8.33 1.25
N SER A 127 -0.16 7.11 0.77
CA SER A 127 0.36 6.72 -0.54
C SER A 127 -0.58 7.13 -1.67
N ASN A 128 0.00 7.56 -2.80
CA ASN A 128 -0.68 7.60 -4.08
C ASN A 128 -0.86 6.17 -4.63
N ALA A 129 -1.23 6.00 -5.87
CA ALA A 129 -1.40 4.69 -6.48
C ALA A 129 -0.11 3.86 -6.42
N TYR A 130 -0.23 2.57 -6.05
CA TYR A 130 0.94 1.69 -6.03
C TYR A 130 1.32 1.20 -7.42
N MET A 131 2.60 1.25 -7.79
CA MET A 131 3.14 0.66 -9.02
C MET A 131 2.81 -0.83 -9.11
N GLN A 132 2.80 -1.54 -7.97
CA GLN A 132 2.45 -2.96 -7.89
C GLN A 132 1.02 -3.30 -8.37
N ASN A 133 0.15 -2.30 -8.54
CA ASN A 133 -1.17 -2.53 -9.12
C ASN A 133 -1.08 -2.91 -10.60
N VAL A 134 -0.02 -2.46 -11.30
CA VAL A 134 0.24 -2.83 -12.70
C VAL A 134 0.53 -4.33 -12.86
N LEU A 135 1.07 -4.98 -11.82
CA LEU A 135 1.31 -6.44 -11.84
C LEU A 135 0.01 -7.25 -11.97
N ALA A 136 -1.13 -6.70 -11.54
CA ALA A 136 -2.43 -7.35 -11.76
C ALA A 136 -2.82 -7.41 -13.25
N LEU A 137 -2.24 -6.55 -14.07
CA LEU A 137 -2.45 -6.50 -15.51
C LEU A 137 -1.47 -7.39 -16.29
N ALA A 138 -0.43 -7.89 -15.63
CA ALA A 138 0.65 -8.65 -16.26
C ALA A 138 0.16 -9.87 -17.06
N PRO A 139 -0.80 -10.70 -16.61
CA PRO A 139 -1.31 -11.82 -17.40
C PRO A 139 -1.99 -11.37 -18.71
N ALA A 140 -2.70 -10.25 -18.69
CA ALA A 140 -3.32 -9.69 -19.90
C ALA A 140 -2.26 -9.14 -20.85
N ILE A 141 -1.28 -8.42 -20.33
CA ILE A 141 -0.16 -7.85 -21.09
C ILE A 141 0.65 -8.97 -21.76
N ALA A 142 1.01 -10.02 -21.01
CA ALA A 142 1.72 -11.17 -21.55
C ALA A 142 0.95 -11.86 -22.70
N LYS A 143 -0.37 -12.04 -22.53
CA LYS A 143 -1.21 -12.79 -23.48
C LYS A 143 -1.63 -11.97 -24.70
N THR A 144 -1.94 -10.68 -24.52
CA THR A 144 -2.61 -9.86 -25.56
C THR A 144 -1.84 -8.63 -25.98
N SER A 145 -0.67 -8.36 -25.35
CA SER A 145 0.09 -7.12 -25.52
C SER A 145 -0.76 -5.86 -25.30
N SER A 146 -1.78 -5.97 -24.43
CA SER A 146 -2.67 -4.83 -24.16
C SER A 146 -3.27 -4.91 -22.75
N PHE A 147 -3.65 -3.74 -22.23
CA PHE A 147 -4.41 -3.59 -21.00
C PHE A 147 -5.34 -2.38 -21.09
N GLY A 148 -6.28 -2.26 -20.17
CA GLY A 148 -7.22 -1.15 -20.19
C GLY A 148 -7.66 -0.75 -18.79
N SER A 149 -8.08 0.52 -18.63
CA SER A 149 -8.72 1.03 -17.42
C SER A 149 -9.57 2.26 -17.71
N ALA A 150 -10.39 2.65 -16.74
CA ALA A 150 -11.21 3.87 -16.80
C ALA A 150 -10.44 5.13 -16.38
N ALA A 151 -9.10 5.07 -16.27
CA ALA A 151 -8.29 6.23 -15.90
C ALA A 151 -8.09 7.23 -17.06
N GLY A 152 -8.57 6.94 -18.28
CA GLY A 152 -8.42 7.82 -19.42
C GLY A 152 -6.98 8.25 -19.63
N LYS A 153 -6.77 9.56 -19.80
CA LYS A 153 -5.45 10.20 -19.89
C LYS A 153 -4.91 10.69 -18.54
N GLY A 154 -5.61 10.39 -17.45
CA GLY A 154 -5.24 10.84 -16.11
C GLY A 154 -3.85 10.34 -15.72
N ARG A 155 -3.17 11.13 -14.91
CA ARG A 155 -1.80 10.89 -14.43
C ARG A 155 -1.81 10.68 -12.92
N ALA A 156 -0.85 9.93 -12.42
CA ALA A 156 -0.68 9.71 -10.99
C ALA A 156 0.80 9.70 -10.60
N GLY A 157 1.12 10.23 -9.43
CA GLY A 157 2.43 10.08 -8.81
C GLY A 157 2.57 8.69 -8.19
N MET A 158 2.60 7.63 -9.01
CA MET A 158 2.62 6.26 -8.54
C MET A 158 3.86 5.98 -7.69
N VAL A 159 3.67 5.30 -6.55
CA VAL A 159 4.74 4.95 -5.60
C VAL A 159 5.02 3.45 -5.63
N ASP A 160 6.31 3.09 -5.54
CA ASP A 160 6.69 1.70 -5.32
C ASP A 160 6.41 1.29 -3.85
N ALA A 161 5.74 0.17 -3.65
CA ALA A 161 5.46 -0.36 -2.31
C ALA A 161 6.73 -0.61 -1.48
N ARG A 162 7.88 -0.82 -2.14
CA ARG A 162 9.19 -0.95 -1.49
C ARG A 162 9.66 0.38 -0.87
N ASP A 163 9.31 1.51 -1.47
CA ASP A 163 9.62 2.83 -0.89
C ASP A 163 8.72 3.14 0.29
N VAL A 164 7.43 2.78 0.20
CA VAL A 164 6.52 2.88 1.35
C VAL A 164 7.00 2.02 2.52
N ALA A 165 7.46 0.80 2.25
CA ALA A 165 8.03 -0.09 3.26
C ALA A 165 9.32 0.47 3.85
N ALA A 166 10.18 1.07 3.03
CA ALA A 166 11.43 1.68 3.49
C ALA A 166 11.16 2.89 4.39
N VAL A 167 10.22 3.77 4.02
CA VAL A 167 9.76 4.89 4.86
C VAL A 167 9.21 4.36 6.19
N ALA A 168 8.35 3.35 6.15
CA ALA A 168 7.80 2.76 7.38
C ALA A 168 8.89 2.15 8.26
N ALA A 169 9.89 1.49 7.69
CA ALA A 169 11.02 0.92 8.43
C ALA A 169 11.91 1.99 9.04
N GLU A 170 12.20 3.08 8.32
CA GLU A 170 12.99 4.20 8.82
C GLU A 170 12.33 4.84 10.03
N ILE A 171 11.03 5.15 9.92
CA ILE A 171 10.26 5.72 11.02
C ILE A 171 10.16 4.74 12.21
N ALA A 172 10.03 3.44 11.97
CA ALA A 172 9.95 2.45 13.04
C ALA A 172 11.24 2.37 13.88
N VAL A 173 12.39 2.69 13.30
CA VAL A 173 13.69 2.74 14.02
C VAL A 173 13.84 4.02 14.83
N GLY A 174 13.36 5.16 14.31
CA GLY A 174 13.47 6.47 14.98
C GLY A 174 12.14 7.25 14.97
N PRO A 175 11.10 6.83 15.71
CA PRO A 175 9.76 7.35 15.53
C PRO A 175 9.53 8.77 16.03
N ALA A 176 10.34 9.25 17.00
CA ALA A 176 10.07 10.49 17.72
C ALA A 176 9.93 11.75 16.81
N PRO A 177 10.79 12.00 15.80
CA PRO A 177 10.66 13.16 14.92
C PRO A 177 9.42 13.12 14.02
N HIS A 178 8.79 11.95 13.87
CA HIS A 178 7.69 11.69 12.96
C HIS A 178 6.31 11.67 13.65
N ALA A 179 6.28 11.84 14.98
CA ALA A 179 5.02 11.83 15.73
C ALA A 179 4.10 12.98 15.31
N GLY A 180 2.86 12.65 14.98
CA GLY A 180 1.84 13.60 14.50
C GLY A 180 2.04 14.03 13.03
N GLN A 181 3.04 13.50 12.33
CA GLN A 181 3.27 13.84 10.91
C GLN A 181 2.39 13.04 9.98
N THR A 182 2.06 13.65 8.84
CA THR A 182 1.43 13.01 7.69
C THR A 182 2.34 13.19 6.49
N TYR A 183 2.82 12.09 5.93
CA TYR A 183 3.64 12.08 4.73
C TYR A 183 2.83 11.60 3.53
N TRP A 184 3.03 12.26 2.38
CA TRP A 184 2.37 11.95 1.13
C TRP A 184 3.37 11.28 0.20
N LEU A 185 3.23 9.96 0.03
CA LEU A 185 4.23 9.14 -0.64
C LEU A 185 3.89 8.96 -2.12
N THR A 186 4.84 9.37 -2.98
CA THR A 186 4.77 9.25 -4.44
C THR A 186 6.07 8.70 -5.00
N GLY A 187 6.04 8.29 -6.27
CA GLY A 187 7.23 8.19 -7.10
C GLY A 187 7.73 9.57 -7.50
N PRO A 188 8.79 9.64 -8.31
CA PRO A 188 9.45 10.90 -8.64
C PRO A 188 8.69 11.74 -9.68
N GLU A 189 7.69 11.17 -10.35
CA GLU A 189 7.04 11.78 -11.52
C GLU A 189 5.57 11.40 -11.65
N LEU A 190 4.84 12.20 -12.43
CA LEU A 190 3.48 11.90 -12.84
C LEU A 190 3.50 11.02 -14.09
N ILE A 191 2.87 9.85 -14.02
CA ILE A 191 2.74 8.93 -15.15
C ILE A 191 1.27 8.59 -15.43
N SER A 192 0.95 8.47 -16.72
CA SER A 192 -0.32 7.97 -17.23
C SER A 192 -0.20 6.47 -17.58
N ASN A 193 -1.34 5.84 -17.88
CA ASN A 193 -1.31 4.49 -18.44
C ASN A 193 -0.71 4.42 -19.87
N TYR A 194 -0.67 5.54 -20.60
CA TYR A 194 0.06 5.61 -21.87
C TYR A 194 1.58 5.54 -21.65
N ASP A 195 2.08 6.25 -20.61
CA ASP A 195 3.51 6.18 -20.24
C ASP A 195 3.86 4.77 -19.77
N VAL A 196 3.00 4.13 -18.96
CA VAL A 196 3.14 2.71 -18.56
C VAL A 196 3.26 1.80 -19.79
N ALA A 197 2.40 1.98 -20.81
CA ALA A 197 2.45 1.20 -22.03
C ALA A 197 3.74 1.46 -22.83
N GLY A 198 4.19 2.70 -22.88
CA GLY A 198 5.46 3.09 -23.51
C GLY A 198 6.67 2.39 -22.88
N VAL A 199 6.83 2.53 -21.55
CA VAL A 199 7.93 1.89 -20.80
C VAL A 199 7.92 0.37 -20.96
N LEU A 200 6.75 -0.26 -20.86
CA LEU A 200 6.66 -1.72 -21.06
C LEU A 200 6.92 -2.14 -22.51
N SER A 201 6.59 -1.30 -23.50
CA SER A 201 6.88 -1.59 -24.91
C SER A 201 8.40 -1.60 -25.18
N GLU A 202 9.11 -0.61 -24.64
CA GLU A 202 10.57 -0.53 -24.76
C GLU A 202 11.24 -1.70 -24.03
N LEU A 203 10.82 -1.98 -22.81
CA LEU A 203 11.39 -3.05 -21.99
C LEU A 203 11.21 -4.44 -22.61
N LEU A 204 10.02 -4.71 -23.19
CA LEU A 204 9.68 -6.03 -23.72
C LEU A 204 9.99 -6.20 -25.21
N GLY A 205 10.47 -5.14 -25.89
CA GLY A 205 10.79 -5.17 -27.33
C GLY A 205 9.58 -5.45 -28.22
N ARG A 206 8.35 -5.20 -27.76
CA ARG A 206 7.10 -5.38 -28.49
C ARG A 206 6.08 -4.31 -28.11
N ALA A 207 5.22 -3.90 -29.05
CA ALA A 207 4.20 -2.89 -28.78
C ALA A 207 3.21 -3.35 -27.72
N ILE A 208 3.10 -2.61 -26.63
CA ILE A 208 2.06 -2.76 -25.61
C ILE A 208 1.07 -1.61 -25.79
N THR A 209 -0.23 -1.92 -25.82
CA THR A 209 -1.27 -0.94 -26.09
C THR A 209 -2.14 -0.71 -24.86
N TYR A 210 -2.28 0.53 -24.42
CA TYR A 210 -3.28 0.94 -23.46
C TYR A 210 -4.60 1.26 -24.17
N ARG A 211 -5.72 0.81 -23.60
CA ARG A 211 -7.09 1.08 -24.07
C ARG A 211 -7.86 1.84 -23.00
N GLU A 212 -8.39 2.99 -23.35
CA GLU A 212 -9.35 3.66 -22.50
C GLU A 212 -10.64 2.85 -22.44
N LEU A 213 -11.12 2.57 -21.24
CA LEU A 213 -12.37 1.87 -20.96
C LEU A 213 -13.34 2.83 -20.30
N THR A 214 -14.61 2.62 -20.52
CA THR A 214 -15.65 3.25 -19.69
C THR A 214 -15.62 2.65 -18.27
N PHE A 215 -16.29 3.32 -17.34
CA PHE A 215 -16.46 2.82 -15.98
C PHE A 215 -17.01 1.38 -15.95
N GLU A 216 -18.09 1.12 -16.69
CA GLU A 216 -18.75 -0.19 -16.73
C GLU A 216 -17.85 -1.25 -17.37
N GLU A 217 -17.20 -0.96 -18.49
CA GLU A 217 -16.26 -1.89 -19.13
C GLU A 217 -15.11 -2.27 -18.20
N ASN A 218 -14.58 -1.30 -17.44
CA ASN A 218 -13.48 -1.55 -16.51
C ASN A 218 -13.93 -2.40 -15.32
N LYS A 219 -15.08 -2.08 -14.73
CA LYS A 219 -15.69 -2.88 -13.66
C LYS A 219 -15.92 -4.33 -14.11
N ASP A 220 -16.56 -4.51 -15.27
CA ASP A 220 -16.86 -5.82 -15.83
C ASP A 220 -15.58 -6.62 -16.16
N ALA A 221 -14.53 -5.95 -16.65
CA ALA A 221 -13.25 -6.59 -16.90
C ALA A 221 -12.62 -7.13 -15.61
N MET A 222 -12.68 -6.37 -14.53
CA MET A 222 -12.19 -6.81 -13.21
C MET A 222 -13.03 -7.98 -12.66
N ILE A 223 -14.35 -7.94 -12.80
CA ILE A 223 -15.23 -9.04 -12.37
C ILE A 223 -14.91 -10.32 -13.16
N ARG A 224 -14.75 -10.22 -14.48
CA ARG A 224 -14.32 -11.37 -15.30
C ARG A 224 -12.94 -11.92 -14.93
N ALA A 225 -12.06 -11.07 -14.40
CA ALA A 225 -10.76 -11.48 -13.86
C ALA A 225 -10.84 -12.04 -12.42
N GLY A 226 -12.04 -12.22 -11.86
CA GLY A 226 -12.26 -12.82 -10.54
C GLY A 226 -12.23 -11.84 -9.38
N VAL A 227 -12.21 -10.52 -9.63
CA VAL A 227 -12.31 -9.50 -8.57
C VAL A 227 -13.76 -9.46 -8.06
N PRO A 228 -13.99 -9.51 -6.73
CA PRO A 228 -15.34 -9.37 -6.17
C PRO A 228 -16.00 -8.07 -6.63
N GLY A 229 -17.31 -8.11 -6.96
CA GLY A 229 -18.03 -7.00 -7.60
C GLY A 229 -17.93 -5.67 -6.84
N GLN A 230 -18.03 -5.69 -5.51
CA GLN A 230 -17.89 -4.49 -4.69
C GLN A 230 -16.47 -3.88 -4.79
N ILE A 231 -15.45 -4.72 -4.86
CA ILE A 231 -14.06 -4.26 -5.01
C ILE A 231 -13.82 -3.72 -6.43
N ALA A 232 -14.39 -4.37 -7.45
CA ALA A 232 -14.33 -3.93 -8.83
C ALA A 232 -14.99 -2.55 -9.00
N GLU A 233 -16.15 -2.34 -8.38
CA GLU A 233 -16.84 -1.06 -8.34
C GLU A 233 -15.98 0.05 -7.71
N MET A 234 -15.45 -0.18 -6.51
CA MET A 234 -14.58 0.79 -5.82
C MET A 234 -13.30 1.10 -6.63
N ASN A 235 -12.74 0.11 -7.30
CA ASN A 235 -11.55 0.32 -8.13
C ASN A 235 -11.89 1.11 -9.40
N ALA A 236 -13.02 0.82 -10.06
CA ALA A 236 -13.46 1.57 -11.22
C ALA A 236 -13.75 3.05 -10.87
N GLN A 237 -14.37 3.31 -9.71
CA GLN A 237 -14.55 4.67 -9.18
C GLN A 237 -13.20 5.37 -8.97
N ALA A 238 -12.21 4.67 -8.40
CA ALA A 238 -10.88 5.23 -8.19
C ALA A 238 -10.21 5.59 -9.52
N PHE A 239 -10.30 4.74 -10.55
CA PHE A 239 -9.77 5.03 -11.87
C PHE A 239 -10.48 6.23 -12.54
N SER A 240 -11.79 6.35 -12.39
CA SER A 240 -12.51 7.53 -12.90
C SER A 240 -12.03 8.82 -12.24
N LEU A 241 -11.74 8.82 -10.93
CA LEU A 241 -11.18 9.99 -10.27
C LEU A 241 -9.73 10.28 -10.72
N VAL A 242 -8.96 9.26 -11.11
CA VAL A 242 -7.64 9.49 -11.75
C VAL A 242 -7.83 10.21 -13.08
N ALA A 243 -8.84 9.82 -13.89
CA ALA A 243 -9.18 10.52 -15.13
C ALA A 243 -9.52 12.01 -14.90
N ASP A 244 -10.13 12.32 -13.75
CA ASP A 244 -10.48 13.68 -13.32
C ASP A 244 -9.31 14.44 -12.64
N GLY A 245 -8.09 13.88 -12.62
CA GLY A 245 -6.90 14.53 -12.08
C GLY A 245 -6.71 14.40 -10.56
N ASP A 246 -7.54 13.63 -9.87
CA ASP A 246 -7.47 13.50 -8.40
C ASP A 246 -6.15 12.91 -7.86
N ALA A 247 -5.43 12.16 -8.68
CA ALA A 247 -4.13 11.56 -8.35
C ALA A 247 -2.93 12.34 -8.91
N GLU A 248 -3.16 13.50 -9.55
CA GLU A 248 -2.14 14.28 -10.23
C GLU A 248 -1.34 15.16 -9.26
N TRP A 249 -0.56 14.50 -8.41
CA TRP A 249 0.33 15.13 -7.45
C TRP A 249 1.59 14.28 -7.19
N VAL A 250 2.71 14.98 -6.95
CA VAL A 250 4.03 14.42 -6.58
C VAL A 250 4.54 15.19 -5.37
N THR A 251 5.28 14.51 -4.50
CA THR A 251 5.88 15.08 -3.29
C THR A 251 7.33 14.64 -3.14
N GLU A 252 8.05 15.35 -2.28
CA GLU A 252 9.44 15.05 -1.91
C GLU A 252 9.56 14.25 -0.60
N ASP A 253 8.47 13.72 -0.06
CA ASP A 253 8.48 13.08 1.26
C ASP A 253 9.29 11.78 1.27
N VAL A 254 9.28 11.00 0.18
CA VAL A 254 10.12 9.79 0.07
C VAL A 254 11.60 10.16 0.10
N PRO A 255 12.13 11.05 -0.77
CA PRO A 255 13.54 11.44 -0.71
C PRO A 255 13.89 12.16 0.59
N LEU A 256 13.00 12.95 1.17
CA LEU A 256 13.24 13.63 2.45
C LEU A 256 13.52 12.64 3.59
N ILE A 257 12.76 11.55 3.66
CA ILE A 257 12.90 10.56 4.74
C ILE A 257 14.03 9.59 4.46
N LEU A 258 14.17 9.14 3.20
CA LEU A 258 15.11 8.08 2.85
C LEU A 258 16.51 8.57 2.46
N GLY A 259 16.71 9.89 2.23
CA GLY A 259 17.98 10.44 1.73
C GLY A 259 18.37 9.97 0.32
N ARG A 260 17.42 9.41 -0.44
CA ARG A 260 17.58 8.97 -1.82
C ARG A 260 16.32 9.22 -2.62
N ALA A 261 16.45 9.27 -3.94
CA ALA A 261 15.29 9.39 -4.82
C ALA A 261 14.31 8.23 -4.64
N ALA A 262 13.00 8.52 -4.82
CA ALA A 262 11.99 7.50 -4.97
C ALA A 262 12.23 6.68 -6.25
N ARG A 263 11.82 5.42 -6.26
CA ARG A 263 11.92 4.55 -7.45
C ARG A 263 11.03 5.06 -8.56
N SER A 264 11.56 5.13 -9.78
CA SER A 264 10.78 5.42 -10.98
C SER A 264 9.96 4.20 -11.43
N PHE A 265 8.98 4.43 -12.31
CA PHE A 265 8.26 3.31 -12.92
C PHE A 265 9.14 2.46 -13.83
N GLU A 266 10.12 3.04 -14.50
CA GLU A 266 11.10 2.31 -15.33
C GLU A 266 11.92 1.32 -14.49
N GLN A 267 12.43 1.76 -13.32
CA GLN A 267 13.13 0.88 -12.38
C GLN A 267 12.23 -0.25 -11.90
N PHE A 268 10.98 0.08 -11.52
CA PHE A 268 9.98 -0.92 -11.14
C PHE A 268 9.72 -1.92 -12.27
N ALA A 269 9.47 -1.46 -13.49
CA ALA A 269 9.20 -2.31 -14.64
C ALA A 269 10.37 -3.25 -14.94
N THR A 270 11.60 -2.74 -14.86
CA THR A 270 12.83 -3.52 -15.04
C THR A 270 12.95 -4.63 -14.00
N ASP A 271 12.74 -4.31 -12.72
CA ASP A 271 12.80 -5.28 -11.61
C ASP A 271 11.74 -6.39 -11.72
N TYR A 272 10.60 -6.08 -12.33
CA TYR A 272 9.48 -7.01 -12.50
C TYR A 272 9.26 -7.47 -13.95
N ALA A 273 10.26 -7.30 -14.83
CA ALA A 273 10.15 -7.61 -16.27
C ALA A 273 9.62 -9.02 -16.55
N ALA A 274 10.07 -10.00 -15.78
CA ALA A 274 9.64 -11.40 -15.91
C ALA A 274 8.13 -11.61 -15.70
N ALA A 275 7.45 -10.73 -14.99
CA ALA A 275 6.01 -10.82 -14.77
C ALA A 275 5.20 -10.45 -16.03
N PHE A 276 5.77 -9.64 -16.93
CA PHE A 276 5.11 -9.09 -18.12
C PHE A 276 5.48 -9.84 -19.42
N SER A 277 6.36 -10.85 -19.32
CA SER A 277 6.88 -11.62 -20.46
C SER A 277 5.94 -12.73 -20.92
#